data_b0794d4721d004d8df9775e201267b7b
#
_entry.id   b0794d4721d004d8df9775e201267b7b
#
_cell.length_a   1.000
_cell.length_b   1.000
_cell.length_c   1.000
_cell.angle_alpha   90.00
_cell.angle_beta   90.00
_cell.angle_gamma   90.00
#
_symmetry.space_group_name_H-M   'P 1'
#
loop_
_entity.id
_entity.type
_entity.pdbx_description
1 polymer ?
#
loop_
_entity_poly.entity_id
_entity_poly.type
_entity_poly.pdbx_seq_one_letter_code
_entity_poly.pdbx_strand_id
1 'polypeptide(L)'
;MSELVRVAVDAMGGDHAPEAVVQGVVDALNASKEIEVLLVGDQTAIEKCLTGAQYDKTRLQVIHASEVITNNETPTIAIKKKKDSSIVVSQRLVREGKADAFVSAGSTGAVLVGSQVLIGRIRGIERPALAPLIPTTKGFS
;
A
#
# COMPACT_ATOMS: atom_id res chain seq x y z
N MET A 1 -25.32 9.32 -0.69
CA MET A 1 -24.39 8.21 -0.39
C MET A 1 -22.98 8.74 -0.41
N SER A 2 -22.22 8.55 0.64
CA SER A 2 -20.79 8.85 0.61
C SER A 2 -20.09 7.77 -0.25
N GLU A 3 -19.28 8.22 -1.16
CA GLU A 3 -18.43 7.37 -1.96
C GLU A 3 -17.34 6.73 -1.07
N LEU A 4 -17.08 5.43 -1.24
CA LEU A 4 -16.05 4.75 -0.47
C LEU A 4 -14.65 5.27 -0.84
N VAL A 5 -13.79 5.46 0.14
CA VAL A 5 -12.38 5.76 -0.08
C VAL A 5 -11.65 4.47 -0.48
N ARG A 6 -11.06 4.47 -1.66
CA ARG A 6 -10.34 3.32 -2.21
C ARG A 6 -8.87 3.40 -1.82
N VAL A 7 -8.40 2.44 -1.05
CA VAL A 7 -7.03 2.39 -0.56
C VAL A 7 -6.30 1.21 -1.18
N ALA A 8 -5.24 1.47 -1.93
CA ALA A 8 -4.33 0.43 -2.40
C ALA A 8 -3.36 0.07 -1.26
N VAL A 9 -3.27 -1.20 -0.92
CA VAL A 9 -2.40 -1.70 0.15
C VAL A 9 -1.38 -2.65 -0.42
N ASP A 10 -0.09 -2.36 -0.20
CA ASP A 10 1.01 -3.27 -0.52
C ASP A 10 1.00 -4.44 0.47
N ALA A 11 0.48 -5.59 0.03
CA ALA A 11 0.38 -6.78 0.86
C ALA A 11 1.73 -7.43 1.20
N MET A 12 2.76 -7.14 0.40
CA MET A 12 4.06 -7.80 0.49
C MET A 12 5.11 -6.96 1.24
N GLY A 13 4.75 -5.76 1.69
CA GLY A 13 5.65 -4.89 2.43
C GLY A 13 5.68 -5.19 3.93
N GLY A 14 6.87 -5.20 4.52
CA GLY A 14 7.07 -5.43 5.95
C GLY A 14 7.64 -6.82 6.28
N ASP A 15 8.14 -6.95 7.51
CA ASP A 15 8.86 -8.15 7.96
C ASP A 15 7.95 -9.38 8.12
N HIS A 16 6.66 -9.17 8.33
CA HIS A 16 5.67 -10.23 8.53
C HIS A 16 4.60 -10.24 7.42
N ALA A 17 4.97 -9.76 6.23
CA ALA A 17 4.11 -9.82 5.07
C ALA A 17 4.10 -11.24 4.45
N PRO A 18 2.98 -11.68 3.85
CA PRO A 18 1.74 -10.93 3.73
C PRO A 18 0.80 -11.05 4.93
N GLU A 19 1.03 -11.95 5.88
CA GLU A 19 0.09 -12.36 6.92
C GLU A 19 -0.38 -11.18 7.79
N ALA A 20 0.57 -10.41 8.33
CA ALA A 20 0.25 -9.27 9.20
C ALA A 20 -0.51 -8.16 8.45
N VAL A 21 -0.14 -7.91 7.18
CA VAL A 21 -0.80 -6.90 6.35
C VAL A 21 -2.23 -7.33 6.02
N VAL A 22 -2.43 -8.57 5.60
CA VAL A 22 -3.76 -9.11 5.28
C VAL A 22 -4.67 -9.09 6.51
N GLN A 23 -4.15 -9.48 7.68
CA GLN A 23 -4.92 -9.41 8.93
C GLN A 23 -5.31 -7.97 9.26
N GLY A 24 -4.39 -7.02 9.13
CA GLY A 24 -4.67 -5.60 9.34
C GLY A 24 -5.73 -5.04 8.38
N VAL A 25 -5.75 -5.49 7.14
CA VAL A 25 -6.78 -5.11 6.16
C VAL A 25 -8.15 -5.67 6.56
N VAL A 26 -8.22 -6.93 6.98
CA VAL A 26 -9.46 -7.54 7.47
C VAL A 26 -10.00 -6.77 8.68
N ASP A 27 -9.13 -6.45 9.64
CA ASP A 27 -9.50 -5.68 10.83
C ASP A 27 -10.01 -4.28 10.46
N ALA A 28 -9.34 -3.61 9.53
CA ALA A 28 -9.75 -2.28 9.04
C ALA A 28 -11.12 -2.31 8.35
N LEU A 29 -11.37 -3.30 7.50
CA LEU A 29 -12.66 -3.47 6.82
C LEU A 29 -13.80 -3.75 7.80
N ASN A 30 -13.53 -4.46 8.89
CA ASN A 30 -14.50 -4.73 9.93
C ASN A 30 -14.72 -3.50 10.86
N ALA A 31 -13.71 -2.68 11.05
CA ALA A 31 -13.78 -1.49 11.90
C ALA A 31 -14.42 -0.29 11.19
N SER A 32 -14.26 -0.16 9.88
CA SER A 32 -14.78 0.96 9.08
C SER A 32 -15.58 0.46 7.89
N LYS A 33 -16.72 1.13 7.64
CA LYS A 33 -17.55 0.89 6.45
C LYS A 33 -17.31 1.90 5.32
N GLU A 34 -16.38 2.82 5.54
CA GLU A 34 -16.11 3.95 4.63
C GLU A 34 -14.98 3.68 3.64
N ILE A 35 -14.30 2.53 3.76
CA ILE A 35 -13.16 2.16 2.93
C ILE A 35 -13.44 0.94 2.06
N GLU A 36 -12.83 0.95 0.88
CA GLU A 36 -12.65 -0.18 -0.01
C GLU A 36 -11.15 -0.41 -0.19
N VAL A 37 -10.69 -1.66 -0.18
CA VAL A 37 -9.27 -1.99 -0.26
C VAL A 37 -8.95 -2.72 -1.55
N LEU A 38 -7.91 -2.23 -2.25
CA LEU A 38 -7.23 -2.91 -3.34
C LEU A 38 -5.95 -3.51 -2.76
N LEU A 39 -5.97 -4.81 -2.48
CA LEU A 39 -4.87 -5.52 -1.83
C LEU A 39 -3.92 -6.08 -2.89
N VAL A 40 -2.71 -5.54 -2.94
CA VAL A 40 -1.76 -5.75 -4.03
C VAL A 40 -0.61 -6.66 -3.60
N GLY A 41 -0.38 -7.73 -4.32
CA GLY A 41 0.71 -8.66 -4.05
C GLY A 41 0.54 -10.01 -4.73
N ASP A 42 1.25 -11.01 -4.24
CA ASP A 42 1.09 -12.39 -4.72
C ASP A 42 -0.32 -12.90 -4.39
N GLN A 43 -1.11 -13.10 -5.43
CA GLN A 43 -2.52 -13.47 -5.29
C GLN A 43 -2.70 -14.75 -4.50
N THR A 44 -1.91 -15.78 -4.77
CA THR A 44 -2.01 -17.08 -4.10
C THR A 44 -1.72 -16.95 -2.60
N ALA A 45 -0.67 -16.21 -2.25
CA ALA A 45 -0.30 -15.97 -0.85
C ALA A 45 -1.36 -15.17 -0.11
N ILE A 46 -1.91 -14.13 -0.74
CA ILE A 46 -2.99 -13.31 -0.19
C ILE A 46 -4.26 -14.14 0.04
N GLU A 47 -4.69 -14.89 -0.97
CA GLU A 47 -5.90 -15.72 -0.88
C GLU A 47 -5.79 -16.78 0.22
N LYS A 48 -4.59 -17.36 0.39
CA LYS A 48 -4.31 -18.28 1.50
C LYS A 48 -4.49 -17.61 2.86
N CYS A 49 -4.02 -16.39 3.02
CA CYS A 49 -4.18 -15.62 4.26
C CYS A 49 -5.64 -15.21 4.51
N LEU A 50 -6.43 -15.00 3.46
CA LEU A 50 -7.85 -14.64 3.57
C LEU A 50 -8.76 -15.84 3.86
N THR A 51 -8.26 -17.06 3.73
CA THR A 51 -9.04 -18.27 3.97
C THR A 51 -9.55 -18.31 5.42
N GLY A 52 -10.86 -18.42 5.60
CA GLY A 52 -11.51 -18.44 6.91
C GLY A 52 -11.72 -17.05 7.54
N ALA A 53 -11.23 -15.98 6.94
CA ALA A 53 -11.44 -14.63 7.45
C ALA A 53 -12.88 -14.14 7.22
N GLN A 54 -13.39 -13.39 8.18
CA GLN A 54 -14.74 -12.80 8.15
C GLN A 54 -14.65 -11.31 7.83
N TYR A 55 -15.10 -10.92 6.65
CA TYR A 55 -15.09 -9.51 6.19
C TYR A 55 -16.09 -9.32 5.05
N ASP A 56 -16.42 -8.08 4.73
CA ASP A 56 -17.25 -7.73 3.57
C ASP A 56 -16.44 -7.88 2.27
N LYS A 57 -16.66 -8.99 1.57
CA LYS A 57 -15.94 -9.34 0.33
C LYS A 57 -16.21 -8.36 -0.82
N THR A 58 -17.29 -7.60 -0.75
CA THR A 58 -17.61 -6.58 -1.79
C THR A 58 -16.69 -5.36 -1.71
N ARG A 59 -16.01 -5.16 -0.59
CA ARG A 59 -15.10 -4.03 -0.35
C ARG A 59 -13.62 -4.41 -0.38
N LEU A 60 -13.28 -5.60 -0.83
CA LEU A 60 -11.90 -6.05 -1.02
C LEU A 60 -11.73 -6.60 -2.43
N GLN A 61 -10.71 -6.11 -3.13
CA GLN A 61 -10.25 -6.65 -4.40
C GLN A 61 -8.77 -7.01 -4.29
N VAL A 62 -8.41 -8.20 -4.74
CA VAL A 62 -7.00 -8.64 -4.82
C VAL A 62 -6.45 -8.28 -6.20
N ILE A 63 -5.34 -7.58 -6.24
CA ILE A 63 -4.61 -7.21 -7.46
C ILE A 63 -3.28 -7.95 -7.44
N HIS A 64 -3.05 -8.82 -8.42
CA HIS A 64 -1.81 -9.58 -8.51
C HIS A 64 -0.61 -8.69 -8.84
N ALA A 65 0.50 -8.89 -8.12
CA ALA A 65 1.82 -8.35 -8.40
C ALA A 65 2.86 -9.44 -8.11
N SER A 66 3.73 -9.71 -9.09
CA SER A 66 4.64 -10.87 -9.04
C SER A 66 5.97 -10.59 -8.36
N GLU A 67 6.32 -9.33 -8.14
CA GLU A 67 7.62 -8.90 -7.64
C GLU A 67 7.51 -8.16 -6.31
N VAL A 68 8.59 -8.19 -5.52
CA VAL A 68 8.72 -7.47 -4.26
C VAL A 68 10.01 -6.66 -4.26
N ILE A 69 9.94 -5.40 -3.88
CA ILE A 69 11.12 -4.55 -3.63
C ILE A 69 11.53 -4.71 -2.18
N THR A 70 12.76 -5.18 -1.96
CA THR A 70 13.31 -5.37 -0.63
C THR A 70 14.02 -4.11 -0.12
N ASN A 71 14.24 -4.03 1.21
CA ASN A 71 14.93 -2.90 1.84
C ASN A 71 16.41 -2.78 1.42
N ASN A 72 16.99 -3.84 0.88
CA ASN A 72 18.41 -3.88 0.48
C ASN A 72 18.65 -3.41 -0.96
N GLU A 73 17.58 -3.15 -1.71
CA GLU A 73 17.67 -2.69 -3.10
C GLU A 73 17.76 -1.17 -3.17
N THR A 74 18.53 -0.68 -4.15
CA THR A 74 18.57 0.76 -4.44
C THR A 74 17.21 1.22 -4.99
N PRO A 75 16.49 2.12 -4.28
CA PRO A 75 15.11 2.48 -4.63
C PRO A 75 14.92 2.93 -6.07
N THR A 76 15.79 3.79 -6.58
CA THR A 76 15.70 4.34 -7.95
C THR A 76 15.84 3.27 -9.02
N ILE A 77 16.68 2.25 -8.77
CA ILE A 77 16.88 1.12 -9.68
C ILE A 77 15.72 0.15 -9.57
N ALA A 78 15.30 -0.19 -8.34
CA ALA A 78 14.23 -1.13 -8.07
C ALA A 78 12.89 -0.68 -8.69
N ILE A 79 12.52 0.59 -8.54
CA ILE A 79 11.30 1.16 -9.13
C ILE A 79 11.30 1.07 -10.66
N LYS A 80 12.46 1.24 -11.30
CA LYS A 80 12.58 1.14 -12.76
C LYS A 80 12.55 -0.29 -13.27
N LYS A 81 13.19 -1.22 -12.55
CA LYS A 81 13.33 -2.63 -12.95
C LYS A 81 12.11 -3.48 -12.60
N LYS A 82 11.60 -3.33 -11.38
CA LYS A 82 10.51 -4.15 -10.84
C LYS A 82 9.15 -3.46 -11.04
N LYS A 83 8.74 -3.35 -12.29
CA LYS A 83 7.48 -2.68 -12.66
C LYS A 83 6.23 -3.43 -12.21
N ASP A 84 6.34 -4.71 -11.93
CA ASP A 84 5.28 -5.56 -11.39
C ASP A 84 5.44 -5.83 -9.88
N SER A 85 6.20 -4.97 -9.19
CA SER A 85 6.29 -5.03 -7.74
C SER A 85 5.02 -4.48 -7.09
N SER A 86 4.68 -5.02 -5.91
CA SER A 86 3.50 -4.60 -5.17
C SER A 86 3.48 -3.09 -4.86
N ILE A 87 4.65 -2.47 -4.57
CA ILE A 87 4.77 -1.02 -4.38
C ILE A 87 4.44 -0.26 -5.68
N VAL A 88 5.08 -0.62 -6.79
CA VAL A 88 4.88 0.07 -8.08
C VAL A 88 3.45 -0.08 -8.58
N VAL A 89 2.88 -1.27 -8.49
CA VAL A 89 1.49 -1.54 -8.88
C VAL A 89 0.52 -0.71 -8.03
N SER A 90 0.71 -0.68 -6.71
CA SER A 90 -0.13 0.12 -5.79
C SER A 90 -0.09 1.61 -6.13
N GLN A 91 1.10 2.16 -6.37
CA GLN A 91 1.26 3.56 -6.74
C GLN A 91 0.67 3.88 -8.11
N ARG A 92 0.75 2.94 -9.05
CA ARG A 92 0.13 3.08 -10.37
C ARG A 92 -1.39 3.14 -10.26
N LEU A 93 -2.01 2.36 -9.39
CA LEU A 93 -3.45 2.42 -9.15
C LEU A 93 -3.89 3.81 -8.69
N VAL A 94 -3.10 4.48 -7.85
CA VAL A 94 -3.37 5.87 -7.44
C VAL A 94 -3.22 6.82 -8.61
N ARG A 95 -2.14 6.71 -9.38
CA ARG A 95 -1.92 7.54 -10.57
C ARG A 95 -3.04 7.43 -11.60
N GLU A 96 -3.56 6.22 -11.80
CA GLU A 96 -4.62 5.93 -12.77
C GLU A 96 -6.03 6.29 -12.26
N GLY A 97 -6.15 6.79 -11.04
CA GLY A 97 -7.42 7.12 -10.42
C GLY A 97 -8.27 5.91 -9.99
N LYS A 98 -7.67 4.73 -9.94
CA LYS A 98 -8.32 3.49 -9.47
C LYS A 98 -8.30 3.36 -7.95
N ALA A 99 -7.38 4.05 -7.30
CA ALA A 99 -7.30 4.19 -5.85
C ALA A 99 -7.11 5.67 -5.48
N ASP A 100 -7.56 6.04 -4.29
CA ASP A 100 -7.47 7.41 -3.76
C ASP A 100 -6.23 7.62 -2.90
N ALA A 101 -5.74 6.54 -2.31
CA ALA A 101 -4.54 6.53 -1.46
C ALA A 101 -3.83 5.19 -1.55
N PHE A 102 -2.59 5.16 -1.07
CA PHE A 102 -1.84 3.92 -0.98
C PHE A 102 -1.11 3.81 0.37
N VAL A 103 -1.00 2.58 0.87
CA VAL A 103 -0.33 2.25 2.15
C VAL A 103 0.67 1.12 1.92
N SER A 104 1.87 1.26 2.47
CA SER A 104 2.91 0.23 2.44
C SER A 104 3.71 0.24 3.75
N ALA A 105 4.03 -0.94 4.26
CA ALA A 105 4.99 -1.15 5.34
C ALA A 105 6.35 -1.63 4.81
N GLY A 106 6.60 -1.50 3.51
CA GLY A 106 7.82 -1.90 2.84
C GLY A 106 8.92 -0.84 2.86
N SER A 107 9.79 -0.89 1.85
CA SER A 107 10.92 0.02 1.71
C SER A 107 10.50 1.49 1.65
N THR A 108 10.85 2.28 2.65
CA THR A 108 10.57 3.72 2.72
C THR A 108 11.15 4.46 1.51
N GLY A 109 12.36 4.11 1.08
CA GLY A 109 12.99 4.70 -0.10
C GLY A 109 12.22 4.42 -1.39
N ALA A 110 11.74 3.18 -1.57
CA ALA A 110 10.94 2.82 -2.74
C ALA A 110 9.58 3.53 -2.74
N VAL A 111 8.94 3.66 -1.57
CA VAL A 111 7.69 4.42 -1.41
C VAL A 111 7.91 5.89 -1.80
N LEU A 112 8.94 6.53 -1.28
CA LEU A 112 9.25 7.94 -1.56
C LEU A 112 9.57 8.17 -3.04
N VAL A 113 10.53 7.41 -3.59
CA VAL A 113 10.95 7.54 -4.99
C VAL A 113 9.81 7.22 -5.94
N GLY A 114 9.10 6.12 -5.70
CA GLY A 114 7.97 5.72 -6.53
C GLY A 114 6.83 6.74 -6.50
N SER A 115 6.51 7.28 -5.34
CA SER A 115 5.49 8.33 -5.21
C SER A 115 5.88 9.58 -6.00
N GLN A 116 7.13 10.00 -5.94
CA GLN A 116 7.61 11.15 -6.71
C GLN A 116 7.57 10.92 -8.22
N VAL A 117 7.94 9.74 -8.67
CA VAL A 117 8.07 9.41 -10.10
C VAL A 117 6.75 9.01 -10.72
N LEU A 118 5.94 8.22 -10.01
CA LEU A 118 4.70 7.63 -10.55
C LEU A 118 3.46 8.48 -10.25
N ILE A 119 3.30 8.95 -9.02
CA ILE A 119 2.13 9.76 -8.62
C ILE A 119 2.37 11.23 -8.93
N GLY A 120 3.58 11.71 -8.66
CA GLY A 120 3.97 13.10 -8.85
C GLY A 120 3.91 13.91 -7.56
N ARG A 121 4.39 15.15 -7.66
CA ARG A 121 4.47 16.09 -6.54
C ARG A 121 3.27 17.02 -6.55
N ILE A 122 2.89 17.47 -5.37
CA ILE A 122 1.95 18.59 -5.22
C ILE A 122 2.57 19.83 -5.87
N ARG A 123 1.77 20.57 -6.62
CA ARG A 123 2.23 21.78 -7.31
C ARG A 123 2.83 22.78 -6.32
N GLY A 124 4.03 23.25 -6.61
CA GLY A 124 4.78 24.17 -5.74
C GLY A 124 5.72 23.48 -4.74
N ILE A 125 5.67 22.14 -4.63
CA ILE A 125 6.61 21.39 -3.79
C ILE A 125 7.76 20.87 -4.65
N GLU A 126 8.96 21.34 -4.39
CA GLU A 126 10.15 20.92 -5.15
C GLU A 126 10.67 19.55 -4.73
N ARG A 127 10.64 19.26 -3.42
CA ARG A 127 11.11 17.98 -2.85
C ARG A 127 10.07 17.40 -1.90
N PRO A 128 9.63 16.17 -2.10
CA PRO A 128 8.79 15.51 -1.13
C PRO A 128 9.58 15.24 0.15
N ALA A 129 8.92 15.37 1.29
CA ALA A 129 9.52 15.14 2.59
C ALA A 129 8.93 13.92 3.27
N LEU A 130 9.72 13.26 4.12
CA LEU A 130 9.22 12.32 5.11
C LEU A 130 8.73 13.12 6.32
N ALA A 131 7.49 12.88 6.73
CA ALA A 131 6.89 13.52 7.90
C ALA A 131 6.57 12.45 8.95
N PRO A 132 7.56 12.01 9.76
CA PRO A 132 7.32 11.00 10.78
C PRO A 132 6.49 11.56 11.93
N LEU A 133 5.52 10.76 12.39
CA LEU A 133 4.80 11.04 13.62
C LEU A 133 5.61 10.49 14.80
N ILE A 134 6.09 11.38 15.66
CA ILE A 134 6.87 10.98 16.82
C ILE A 134 5.96 10.93 18.05
N PRO A 135 5.82 9.74 18.68
CA PRO A 135 5.03 9.64 19.90
C PRO A 135 5.69 10.40 21.04
N THR A 136 4.93 11.20 21.75
CA THR A 136 5.37 11.96 22.93
C THR A 136 4.47 11.64 24.11
N THR A 137 4.85 12.06 25.30
CA THR A 137 4.02 11.88 26.51
C THR A 137 2.71 12.66 26.46
N LYS A 138 2.55 13.57 25.53
CA LYS A 138 1.33 14.39 25.32
C LYS A 138 0.59 14.06 24.02
N GLY A 139 0.96 12.94 23.35
CA GLY A 139 0.40 12.55 22.07
C GLY A 139 1.46 12.51 20.96
N PHE A 140 1.06 12.80 19.72
CA PHE A 140 1.97 12.81 18.58
C PHE A 140 2.38 14.23 18.20
N SER A 141 3.58 14.37 17.70
CA SER A 141 4.15 15.61 17.18
C SER A 141 4.69 15.41 15.77
#